data_403b3118dbbecae6a07c01011eccdaab
#
_entry.id   403b3118dbbecae6a07c01011eccdaab
#
_cell.length_a   1.000
_cell.length_b   1.000
_cell.length_c   1.000
_cell.angle_alpha   90.00
_cell.angle_beta   90.00
_cell.angle_gamma   90.00
#
_symmetry.space_group_name_H-M   'P 1'
#
loop_
_entity.id
_entity.type
_entity.pdbx_description
1 polymer ?
#
loop_
_entity_poly.entity_id
_entity_poly.type
_entity_poly.pdbx_seq_one_letter_code
_entity_poly.pdbx_strand_id
1 'polypeptide(L)'
;MGTDQHFANEEVEPGGFSIVHRVFEKTEVAHLIDSISTISDKNGVRSRNGVYAIRNLLTLSPVIRELAWSLNVRSMVEETLRGTALPVRATLFDKTPDANWLVPWHQDLTICVAARLEVPGYGPWTRKAGLWHVQPPTSVLEGMISARIHLDDCGEHNGALRLIPGTHRLGRLTTSQIAETVRTSASKSCDVEAGGVLLMRPLLLHASSAGSEASHRRVIHIDYASCELDGELCWATVSD
;
A
#
# COMPACT_ATOMS: atom_id res chain seq x y z
N MET A 1 -14.22 -3.45 -29.76
CA MET A 1 -14.52 -4.73 -29.12
C MET A 1 -13.68 -4.77 -27.87
N GLY A 2 -14.28 -4.36 -26.73
CA GLY A 2 -13.59 -4.38 -25.45
C GLY A 2 -13.52 -5.84 -24.97
N THR A 3 -12.33 -6.34 -24.75
CA THR A 3 -12.14 -7.60 -24.03
C THR A 3 -12.46 -7.31 -22.57
N ASP A 4 -13.64 -7.77 -22.10
CA ASP A 4 -13.92 -7.94 -20.69
C ASP A 4 -12.87 -8.92 -20.13
N GLN A 5 -11.74 -8.40 -19.66
CA GLN A 5 -10.83 -9.16 -18.81
C GLN A 5 -11.50 -9.26 -17.44
N HIS A 6 -12.33 -10.29 -17.28
CA HIS A 6 -12.71 -10.74 -15.95
C HIS A 6 -11.42 -11.27 -15.28
N PHE A 7 -10.79 -10.43 -14.47
CA PHE A 7 -9.76 -10.89 -13.56
C PHE A 7 -10.43 -11.87 -12.59
N ALA A 8 -10.01 -13.13 -12.61
CA ALA A 8 -10.46 -14.11 -11.62
C ALA A 8 -9.86 -13.70 -10.26
N ASN A 9 -10.54 -12.79 -9.57
CA ASN A 9 -10.19 -12.37 -8.23
C ASN A 9 -10.57 -13.48 -7.25
N GLU A 10 -9.59 -14.10 -6.59
CA GLU A 10 -9.87 -14.64 -5.26
C GLU A 10 -10.38 -13.46 -4.43
N GLU A 11 -11.60 -13.56 -3.88
CA GLU A 11 -12.18 -12.49 -3.07
C GLU A 11 -11.21 -12.07 -1.97
N VAL A 12 -11.00 -10.77 -1.79
CA VAL A 12 -10.16 -10.22 -0.70
C VAL A 12 -10.67 -10.74 0.64
N GLU A 13 -11.98 -10.94 0.77
CA GLU A 13 -12.63 -11.62 1.89
C GLU A 13 -12.71 -13.15 1.60
N PRO A 14 -12.44 -14.03 2.56
CA PRO A 14 -12.31 -13.78 4.01
C PRO A 14 -10.89 -13.51 4.52
N GLY A 15 -9.87 -13.61 3.67
CA GLY A 15 -8.47 -13.51 4.07
C GLY A 15 -8.00 -12.09 4.41
N GLY A 16 -8.65 -11.08 3.86
CA GLY A 16 -8.23 -9.67 3.96
C GLY A 16 -7.21 -9.27 2.90
N PHE A 17 -6.96 -10.11 1.92
CA PHE A 17 -6.06 -9.85 0.79
C PHE A 17 -6.40 -10.73 -0.40
N SER A 18 -6.00 -10.28 -1.60
CA SER A 18 -5.95 -11.11 -2.81
C SER A 18 -4.77 -10.74 -3.70
N ILE A 19 -4.33 -11.65 -4.54
CA ILE A 19 -3.27 -11.42 -5.53
C ILE A 19 -3.89 -11.53 -6.91
N VAL A 20 -3.74 -10.46 -7.70
CA VAL A 20 -4.18 -10.42 -9.09
C VAL A 20 -2.93 -10.45 -9.96
N HIS A 21 -2.79 -11.50 -10.76
CA HIS A 21 -1.63 -11.70 -11.62
C HIS A 21 -1.79 -10.95 -12.94
N ARG A 22 -0.67 -10.47 -13.51
CA ARG A 22 -0.61 -9.92 -14.88
C ARG A 22 -1.57 -8.78 -15.16
N VAL A 23 -1.69 -7.86 -14.19
CA VAL A 23 -2.52 -6.65 -14.35
C VAL A 23 -1.88 -5.69 -15.33
N PHE A 24 -0.54 -5.65 -15.34
CA PHE A 24 0.26 -4.76 -16.19
C PHE A 24 1.21 -5.55 -17.06
N GLU A 25 1.32 -5.15 -18.33
CA GLU A 25 2.28 -5.70 -19.27
C GLU A 25 3.70 -5.20 -18.96
N LYS A 26 4.72 -5.92 -19.45
CA LYS A 26 6.14 -5.58 -19.22
C LYS A 26 6.50 -4.16 -19.67
N THR A 27 5.88 -3.67 -20.74
CA THR A 27 6.09 -2.31 -21.26
C THR A 27 5.50 -1.25 -20.33
N GLU A 28 4.36 -1.51 -19.71
CA GLU A 28 3.74 -0.63 -18.73
C GLU A 28 4.58 -0.58 -17.44
N VAL A 29 5.04 -1.74 -16.97
CA VAL A 29 5.96 -1.83 -15.82
C VAL A 29 7.25 -1.05 -16.08
N ALA A 30 7.86 -1.19 -17.25
CA ALA A 30 9.06 -0.44 -17.63
C ALA A 30 8.80 1.08 -17.62
N HIS A 31 7.68 1.53 -18.18
CA HIS A 31 7.28 2.94 -18.15
C HIS A 31 7.10 3.49 -16.73
N LEU A 32 6.49 2.70 -15.83
CA LEU A 32 6.36 3.08 -14.41
C LEU A 32 7.73 3.21 -13.73
N ILE A 33 8.66 2.28 -14.00
CA ILE A 33 10.04 2.32 -13.48
C ILE A 33 10.74 3.58 -13.96
N ASP A 34 10.68 3.87 -15.25
CA ASP A 34 11.31 5.06 -15.84
C ASP A 34 10.75 6.35 -15.22
N SER A 35 9.43 6.44 -15.06
CA SER A 35 8.78 7.60 -14.46
C SER A 35 9.22 7.87 -13.02
N ILE A 36 9.44 6.81 -12.24
CA ILE A 36 9.89 6.89 -10.84
C ILE A 36 11.37 7.27 -10.77
N SER A 37 12.20 6.76 -11.67
CA SER A 37 13.64 7.03 -11.70
C SER A 37 13.99 8.51 -11.91
N THR A 38 13.07 9.28 -12.51
CA THR A 38 13.21 10.72 -12.71
C THR A 38 12.92 11.57 -11.46
N ILE A 39 12.38 10.94 -10.40
CA ILE A 39 12.05 11.65 -9.15
C ILE A 39 13.31 11.70 -8.29
N SER A 40 14.03 12.80 -8.33
CA SER A 40 15.24 13.05 -7.55
C SER A 40 15.04 14.22 -6.59
N ASP A 41 15.74 14.18 -5.44
CA ASP A 41 15.95 15.28 -4.48
C ASP A 41 14.72 16.15 -4.11
N LYS A 42 13.52 15.55 -4.14
CA LYS A 42 12.29 16.22 -3.72
C LYS A 42 11.93 15.83 -2.27
N ASN A 43 11.14 16.69 -1.62
CA ASN A 43 10.59 16.38 -0.30
C ASN A 43 9.74 15.09 -0.37
N GLY A 44 10.14 14.05 0.37
CA GLY A 44 9.50 12.74 0.34
C GLY A 44 10.41 11.60 -0.13
N VAL A 45 11.50 11.91 -0.82
CA VAL A 45 12.51 10.92 -1.22
C VAL A 45 13.37 10.54 -0.01
N ARG A 46 13.55 9.24 0.21
CA ARG A 46 14.47 8.69 1.20
C ARG A 46 15.57 7.91 0.50
N SER A 47 16.81 8.29 0.78
CA SER A 47 17.98 7.64 0.21
C SER A 47 18.97 7.21 1.30
N ARG A 48 19.60 6.06 1.09
CA ARG A 48 20.76 5.56 1.81
C ARG A 48 21.51 4.70 0.82
N ASN A 49 22.61 5.22 0.26
CA ASN A 49 23.32 4.60 -0.88
C ASN A 49 22.41 4.31 -2.10
N GLY A 50 21.37 5.14 -2.31
CA GLY A 50 20.33 4.97 -3.31
C GLY A 50 18.94 5.29 -2.77
N VAL A 51 18.00 5.60 -3.63
CA VAL A 51 16.60 5.85 -3.24
C VAL A 51 15.97 4.52 -2.85
N TYR A 52 15.37 4.43 -1.65
CA TYR A 52 14.68 3.24 -1.16
C TYR A 52 13.20 3.46 -0.83
N ALA A 53 12.77 4.70 -0.71
CA ALA A 53 11.35 5.03 -0.56
C ALA A 53 11.06 6.43 -1.06
N ILE A 54 9.93 6.58 -1.76
CA ILE A 54 9.41 7.88 -2.19
C ILE A 54 7.99 8.01 -1.67
N ARG A 55 7.75 9.02 -0.82
CA ARG A 55 6.41 9.37 -0.35
C ARG A 55 5.79 10.43 -1.26
N ASN A 56 4.48 10.62 -1.11
CA ASN A 56 3.71 11.65 -1.82
C ASN A 56 3.74 11.46 -3.35
N LEU A 57 3.78 10.22 -3.84
CA LEU A 57 3.87 9.93 -5.27
C LEU A 57 2.69 10.49 -6.06
N LEU A 58 1.49 10.60 -5.49
CA LEU A 58 0.33 11.22 -6.14
C LEU A 58 0.59 12.69 -6.50
N THR A 59 1.42 13.38 -5.70
CA THR A 59 1.82 14.77 -5.96
C THR A 59 3.05 14.85 -6.87
N LEU A 60 4.01 13.94 -6.66
CA LEU A 60 5.34 14.02 -7.29
C LEU A 60 5.37 13.48 -8.72
N SER A 61 4.46 12.56 -9.07
CA SER A 61 4.42 11.89 -10.37
C SER A 61 3.02 11.95 -10.98
N PRO A 62 2.82 12.70 -12.07
CA PRO A 62 1.58 12.64 -12.84
C PRO A 62 1.26 11.20 -13.32
N VAL A 63 2.27 10.45 -13.76
CA VAL A 63 2.10 9.06 -14.23
C VAL A 63 1.53 8.17 -13.12
N ILE A 64 2.03 8.28 -11.88
CA ILE A 64 1.50 7.50 -10.76
C ILE A 64 0.11 7.99 -10.34
N ARG A 65 -0.18 9.27 -10.50
CA ARG A 65 -1.53 9.80 -10.28
C ARG A 65 -2.51 9.21 -11.31
N GLU A 66 -2.17 9.23 -12.59
CA GLU A 66 -2.97 8.60 -13.64
C GLU A 66 -3.16 7.10 -13.40
N LEU A 67 -2.09 6.39 -13.01
CA LEU A 67 -2.15 4.98 -12.62
C LEU A 67 -3.16 4.75 -11.50
N ALA A 68 -3.15 5.58 -10.44
CA ALA A 68 -4.07 5.46 -9.31
C ALA A 68 -5.53 5.67 -9.71
N TRP A 69 -5.78 6.45 -10.76
CA TRP A 69 -7.11 6.68 -11.30
C TRP A 69 -7.46 5.76 -12.48
N SER A 70 -6.53 4.90 -12.93
CA SER A 70 -6.76 4.00 -14.06
C SER A 70 -7.86 2.98 -13.76
N LEU A 71 -8.61 2.60 -14.79
CA LEU A 71 -9.66 1.58 -14.66
C LEU A 71 -9.10 0.23 -14.19
N ASN A 72 -7.89 -0.13 -14.63
CA ASN A 72 -7.25 -1.39 -14.25
C ASN A 72 -7.07 -1.54 -12.73
N VAL A 73 -6.73 -0.45 -12.03
CA VAL A 73 -6.54 -0.48 -10.57
C VAL A 73 -7.85 -0.21 -9.85
N ARG A 74 -8.59 0.82 -10.29
CA ARG A 74 -9.83 1.22 -9.61
C ARG A 74 -10.90 0.15 -9.61
N SER A 75 -11.10 -0.56 -10.74
CA SER A 75 -12.14 -1.60 -10.80
C SER A 75 -11.93 -2.69 -9.74
N MET A 76 -10.70 -3.17 -9.58
CA MET A 76 -10.36 -4.17 -8.55
C MET A 76 -10.60 -3.64 -7.12
N VAL A 77 -10.26 -2.38 -6.90
CA VAL A 77 -10.41 -1.73 -5.58
C VAL A 77 -11.88 -1.45 -5.29
N GLU A 78 -12.63 -0.92 -6.25
CA GLU A 78 -14.06 -0.59 -6.12
C GLU A 78 -14.91 -1.85 -5.94
N GLU A 79 -14.58 -2.95 -6.62
CA GLU A 79 -15.19 -4.26 -6.39
C GLU A 79 -14.98 -4.73 -4.94
N THR A 80 -13.74 -4.62 -4.43
CA THR A 80 -13.40 -5.00 -3.06
C THR A 80 -14.08 -4.12 -2.01
N LEU A 81 -14.14 -2.81 -2.25
CA LEU A 81 -14.74 -1.84 -1.32
C LEU A 81 -16.27 -1.79 -1.46
N ARG A 82 -16.83 -2.37 -2.53
CA ARG A 82 -18.25 -2.30 -2.92
C ARG A 82 -18.75 -0.86 -3.03
N GLY A 83 -17.90 0.02 -3.56
CA GLY A 83 -18.18 1.44 -3.69
C GLY A 83 -17.06 2.20 -4.40
N THR A 84 -17.24 3.51 -4.56
CA THR A 84 -16.23 4.37 -5.16
C THR A 84 -14.92 4.34 -4.37
N ALA A 85 -13.79 4.38 -5.06
CA ALA A 85 -12.46 4.37 -4.48
C ALA A 85 -11.71 5.67 -4.79
N LEU A 86 -11.36 6.40 -3.72
CA LEU A 86 -10.53 7.60 -3.80
C LEU A 86 -9.08 7.20 -3.47
N PRO A 87 -8.09 7.41 -4.35
CA PRO A 87 -6.69 7.23 -4.01
C PRO A 87 -6.25 8.35 -3.06
N VAL A 88 -5.84 8.00 -1.85
CA VAL A 88 -5.56 8.96 -0.77
C VAL A 88 -4.08 9.07 -0.42
N ARG A 89 -3.27 8.09 -0.83
CA ARG A 89 -1.81 8.09 -0.62
C ARG A 89 -1.15 7.16 -1.62
N ALA A 90 0.05 7.52 -2.09
CA ALA A 90 0.92 6.59 -2.80
C ALA A 90 2.36 6.71 -2.31
N THR A 91 3.04 5.56 -2.17
CA THR A 91 4.42 5.44 -1.71
C THR A 91 5.14 4.38 -2.52
N LEU A 92 6.34 4.68 -3.01
CA LEU A 92 7.27 3.66 -3.51
C LEU A 92 8.04 3.06 -2.33
N PHE A 93 8.18 1.76 -2.35
CA PHE A 93 9.15 1.00 -1.56
C PHE A 93 10.08 0.26 -2.51
N ASP A 94 11.39 0.50 -2.37
CA ASP A 94 12.42 -0.18 -3.15
C ASP A 94 13.44 -0.80 -2.20
N LYS A 95 13.41 -2.11 -2.05
CA LYS A 95 14.49 -2.83 -1.38
C LYS A 95 15.62 -3.03 -2.38
N THR A 96 16.81 -2.59 -1.98
CA THR A 96 18.05 -2.74 -2.74
C THR A 96 19.09 -3.47 -1.88
N PRO A 97 20.20 -3.94 -2.44
CA PRO A 97 21.29 -4.52 -1.65
C PRO A 97 21.74 -3.61 -0.50
N ASP A 98 21.82 -2.30 -0.77
CA ASP A 98 22.28 -1.29 0.18
C ASP A 98 21.19 -0.80 1.15
N ALA A 99 19.93 -1.02 0.80
CA ALA A 99 18.78 -0.64 1.59
C ALA A 99 17.81 -1.83 1.72
N ASN A 100 18.26 -2.86 2.41
CA ASN A 100 17.57 -4.12 2.61
C ASN A 100 17.13 -4.25 4.08
N TRP A 101 15.99 -3.68 4.41
CA TRP A 101 15.49 -3.64 5.79
C TRP A 101 14.40 -4.68 6.08
N LEU A 102 14.34 -5.11 7.32
CA LEU A 102 13.25 -5.89 7.86
C LEU A 102 12.11 -4.95 8.30
N VAL A 103 10.87 -5.33 8.00
CA VAL A 103 9.67 -4.69 8.56
C VAL A 103 9.04 -5.69 9.54
N PRO A 104 9.00 -5.37 10.86
CA PRO A 104 8.38 -6.24 11.84
C PRO A 104 6.87 -6.37 11.62
N TRP A 105 6.23 -7.35 12.24
CA TRP A 105 4.79 -7.53 12.21
C TRP A 105 4.05 -6.28 12.70
N HIS A 106 3.13 -5.77 11.90
CA HIS A 106 2.37 -4.56 12.17
C HIS A 106 1.08 -4.49 11.36
N GLN A 107 0.25 -3.52 11.66
CA GLN A 107 -0.90 -3.07 10.87
C GLN A 107 -0.62 -1.66 10.35
N ASP A 108 -1.16 -1.31 9.20
CA ASP A 108 -1.13 0.06 8.69
C ASP A 108 -2.21 0.89 9.38
N LEU A 109 -1.81 1.71 10.35
CA LEU A 109 -2.73 2.40 11.26
C LEU A 109 -2.86 3.91 11.00
N THR A 110 -2.16 4.47 10.01
CA THR A 110 -2.14 5.92 9.81
C THR A 110 -2.62 6.32 8.42
N ILE A 111 -3.44 7.34 8.38
CA ILE A 111 -3.87 8.02 7.16
C ILE A 111 -3.14 9.36 6.98
N CYS A 112 -3.18 9.90 5.75
CA CYS A 112 -2.69 11.25 5.43
C CYS A 112 -3.86 12.21 5.29
N VAL A 113 -3.75 13.37 5.94
CA VAL A 113 -4.78 14.41 5.91
C VAL A 113 -4.19 15.79 5.54
N ALA A 114 -5.02 16.64 4.98
CA ALA A 114 -4.64 17.97 4.48
C ALA A 114 -4.17 18.89 5.62
N ALA A 115 -4.83 18.84 6.77
CA ALA A 115 -4.53 19.67 7.93
C ALA A 115 -4.70 18.88 9.24
N ARG A 116 -4.03 19.34 10.30
CA ARG A 116 -4.31 18.86 11.65
C ARG A 116 -5.50 19.61 12.23
N LEU A 117 -6.54 18.87 12.57
CA LEU A 117 -7.72 19.37 13.27
C LEU A 117 -8.00 18.48 14.47
N GLU A 118 -8.42 19.05 15.58
CA GLU A 118 -8.78 18.29 16.78
C GLU A 118 -10.19 17.70 16.58
N VAL A 119 -10.23 16.43 16.16
CA VAL A 119 -11.46 15.67 15.96
C VAL A 119 -11.45 14.46 16.90
N PRO A 120 -12.54 14.20 17.64
CA PRO A 120 -12.62 13.05 18.54
C PRO A 120 -12.32 11.71 17.83
N GLY A 121 -11.52 10.86 18.46
CA GLY A 121 -11.13 9.56 17.91
C GLY A 121 -9.93 9.59 16.97
N TYR A 122 -9.40 10.76 16.59
CA TYR A 122 -8.21 10.90 15.76
C TYR A 122 -6.97 11.24 16.60
N GLY A 123 -5.95 10.41 16.52
CA GLY A 123 -4.67 10.55 17.22
C GLY A 123 -3.98 9.22 17.47
N PRO A 124 -2.66 9.20 17.71
CA PRO A 124 -1.76 10.35 17.76
C PRO A 124 -1.44 10.93 16.39
N TRP A 125 -0.98 12.20 16.40
CA TRP A 125 -0.60 12.94 15.21
C TRP A 125 0.91 12.90 14.98
N THR A 126 1.32 12.79 13.71
CA THR A 126 2.73 12.89 13.29
C THR A 126 2.82 13.67 11.98
N ARG A 127 4.02 14.21 11.68
CA ARG A 127 4.28 14.87 10.40
C ARG A 127 5.41 14.16 9.67
N LYS A 128 5.18 13.74 8.43
CA LYS A 128 6.17 13.04 7.60
C LYS A 128 6.14 13.60 6.17
N ALA A 129 7.31 13.94 5.62
CA ALA A 129 7.43 14.49 4.27
C ALA A 129 6.47 15.66 3.99
N GLY A 130 6.29 16.55 4.97
CA GLY A 130 5.42 17.73 4.85
C GLY A 130 3.94 17.48 5.11
N LEU A 131 3.45 16.24 5.12
CA LEU A 131 2.05 15.89 5.34
C LEU A 131 1.75 15.52 6.78
N TRP A 132 0.52 15.81 7.22
CA TRP A 132 -0.01 15.33 8.47
C TRP A 132 -0.46 13.89 8.36
N HIS A 133 -0.07 13.08 9.35
CA HIS A 133 -0.48 11.70 9.53
C HIS A 133 -1.19 11.55 10.87
N VAL A 134 -2.27 10.81 10.88
CA VAL A 134 -3.05 10.55 12.10
C VAL A 134 -3.55 9.13 12.12
N GLN A 135 -3.70 8.55 13.30
CA GLN A 135 -4.46 7.32 13.46
C GLN A 135 -5.95 7.68 13.54
N PRO A 136 -6.78 7.27 12.58
CA PRO A 136 -8.22 7.53 12.59
C PRO A 136 -8.95 6.48 13.46
N PRO A 137 -10.27 6.61 13.67
CA PRO A 137 -11.11 5.50 14.14
C PRO A 137 -10.95 4.25 13.26
N THR A 138 -11.15 3.07 13.86
CA THR A 138 -10.98 1.78 13.15
C THR A 138 -11.91 1.66 11.94
N SER A 139 -13.13 2.19 12.03
CA SER A 139 -14.11 2.23 10.94
C SER A 139 -13.59 2.88 9.65
N VAL A 140 -12.75 3.92 9.76
CA VAL A 140 -12.10 4.54 8.60
C VAL A 140 -11.14 3.56 7.92
N LEU A 141 -10.32 2.83 8.71
CA LEU A 141 -9.37 1.84 8.17
C LEU A 141 -10.09 0.62 7.57
N GLU A 142 -11.25 0.27 8.10
CA GLU A 142 -12.13 -0.79 7.55
C GLU A 142 -12.72 -0.40 6.20
N GLY A 143 -12.95 0.90 5.95
CA GLY A 143 -13.36 1.47 4.67
C GLY A 143 -12.22 1.67 3.67
N MET A 144 -11.02 1.10 3.91
CA MET A 144 -9.85 1.27 3.08
C MET A 144 -9.33 -0.05 2.52
N ILE A 145 -8.59 0.06 1.40
CA ILE A 145 -7.79 -1.02 0.82
C ILE A 145 -6.50 -0.44 0.26
N SER A 146 -5.42 -1.22 0.32
CA SER A 146 -4.17 -0.89 -0.32
C SER A 146 -3.97 -1.76 -1.55
N ALA A 147 -3.66 -1.15 -2.70
CA ALA A 147 -3.19 -1.82 -3.91
C ALA A 147 -1.67 -1.72 -3.98
N ARG A 148 -0.98 -2.85 -3.98
CA ARG A 148 0.48 -2.96 -4.05
C ARG A 148 0.87 -3.48 -5.42
N ILE A 149 1.28 -2.57 -6.30
CA ILE A 149 1.67 -2.86 -7.69
C ILE A 149 3.15 -3.23 -7.69
N HIS A 150 3.46 -4.44 -8.12
CA HIS A 150 4.82 -4.98 -8.14
C HIS A 150 5.50 -4.66 -9.47
N LEU A 151 6.62 -3.93 -9.41
CA LEU A 151 7.42 -3.59 -10.60
C LEU A 151 8.55 -4.59 -10.85
N ASP A 152 8.88 -5.41 -9.86
CA ASP A 152 9.83 -6.50 -9.92
C ASP A 152 9.18 -7.77 -9.35
N ASP A 153 9.67 -8.93 -9.75
CA ASP A 153 9.26 -10.20 -9.15
C ASP A 153 9.56 -10.17 -7.66
N CYS A 154 8.59 -10.58 -6.87
CA CYS A 154 8.65 -10.55 -5.42
C CYS A 154 8.35 -11.95 -4.86
N GLY A 155 9.35 -12.57 -4.23
CA GLY A 155 9.26 -13.88 -3.60
C GLY A 155 9.99 -13.92 -2.26
N GLU A 156 10.09 -15.11 -1.65
CA GLU A 156 10.75 -15.28 -0.36
C GLU A 156 12.18 -14.76 -0.34
N HIS A 157 12.92 -14.92 -1.45
CA HIS A 157 14.35 -14.59 -1.54
C HIS A 157 14.62 -13.07 -1.53
N ASN A 158 13.68 -12.26 -1.97
CA ASN A 158 13.85 -10.79 -2.00
C ASN A 158 12.89 -10.06 -1.06
N GLY A 159 12.40 -10.75 -0.04
CA GLY A 159 11.64 -10.17 1.06
C GLY A 159 10.19 -9.87 0.71
N ALA A 160 9.50 -10.84 0.13
CA ALA A 160 8.06 -10.81 -0.06
C ALA A 160 7.31 -10.45 1.23
N LEU A 161 6.15 -9.86 1.06
CA LEU A 161 5.27 -9.58 2.18
C LEU A 161 4.75 -10.91 2.75
N ARG A 162 4.82 -11.06 4.06
CA ARG A 162 4.16 -12.13 4.81
C ARG A 162 2.97 -11.53 5.55
N LEU A 163 1.88 -12.23 5.58
CA LEU A 163 0.66 -11.80 6.25
C LEU A 163 -0.03 -12.95 6.98
N ILE A 164 -0.86 -12.61 7.96
CA ILE A 164 -1.68 -13.58 8.70
C ILE A 164 -3.13 -13.37 8.29
N PRO A 165 -3.71 -14.30 7.48
CA PRO A 165 -5.05 -14.16 6.93
C PRO A 165 -6.12 -13.95 8.02
N GLY A 166 -7.11 -13.11 7.73
CA GLY A 166 -8.27 -12.86 8.60
C GLY A 166 -8.04 -11.90 9.77
N THR A 167 -6.78 -11.49 10.03
CA THR A 167 -6.46 -10.64 11.19
C THR A 167 -6.98 -9.21 11.09
N HIS A 168 -7.32 -8.74 9.89
CA HIS A 168 -7.98 -7.44 9.70
C HIS A 168 -9.32 -7.33 10.43
N ARG A 169 -10.00 -8.45 10.70
CA ARG A 169 -11.27 -8.52 11.44
C ARG A 169 -11.12 -8.38 12.95
N LEU A 170 -9.90 -8.42 13.45
CA LEU A 170 -9.61 -8.26 14.88
C LEU A 170 -9.54 -6.78 15.30
N GLY A 171 -9.77 -5.86 14.37
CA GLY A 171 -9.62 -4.44 14.61
C GLY A 171 -8.16 -4.06 14.86
N ARG A 172 -7.95 -2.99 15.60
CA ARG A 172 -6.60 -2.51 15.96
C ARG A 172 -6.03 -3.34 17.10
N LEU A 173 -4.86 -3.93 16.88
CA LEU A 173 -4.17 -4.78 17.83
C LEU A 173 -3.12 -4.01 18.64
N THR A 174 -3.01 -4.33 19.90
CA THR A 174 -1.90 -3.91 20.78
C THR A 174 -0.63 -4.73 20.47
N THR A 175 0.53 -4.24 20.91
CA THR A 175 1.80 -4.95 20.72
C THR A 175 1.76 -6.39 21.29
N SER A 176 1.12 -6.60 22.45
CA SER A 176 0.97 -7.93 23.05
C SER A 176 0.05 -8.84 22.24
N GLN A 177 -1.04 -8.31 21.71
CA GLN A 177 -1.94 -9.05 20.84
C GLN A 177 -1.26 -9.42 19.50
N ILE A 178 -0.48 -8.51 18.92
CA ILE A 178 0.34 -8.81 17.73
C ILE A 178 1.27 -9.97 18.02
N ALA A 179 2.04 -9.92 19.12
CA ALA A 179 3.00 -10.97 19.48
C ALA A 179 2.29 -12.33 19.68
N GLU A 180 1.14 -12.34 20.34
CA GLU A 180 0.36 -13.55 20.55
C GLU A 180 -0.22 -14.11 19.24
N THR A 181 -0.78 -13.24 18.37
CA THR A 181 -1.32 -13.65 17.07
C THR A 181 -0.23 -14.25 16.19
N VAL A 182 0.96 -13.64 16.15
CA VAL A 182 2.11 -14.16 15.39
C VAL A 182 2.57 -15.53 15.90
N ARG A 183 2.52 -15.74 17.21
CA ARG A 183 2.92 -17.01 17.84
C ARG A 183 1.93 -18.14 17.56
N THR A 184 0.63 -17.83 17.45
CA THR A 184 -0.46 -18.83 17.40
C THR A 184 -1.04 -19.05 16.01
N SER A 185 -0.72 -18.21 15.04
CA SER A 185 -1.31 -18.24 13.71
C SER A 185 -0.29 -18.55 12.62
N ALA A 186 -0.71 -19.25 11.57
CA ALA A 186 0.10 -19.48 10.38
C ALA A 186 0.19 -18.21 9.54
N SER A 187 1.37 -17.87 9.06
CA SER A 187 1.59 -16.80 8.09
C SER A 187 1.68 -17.35 6.67
N LYS A 188 1.29 -16.52 5.69
CA LYS A 188 1.40 -16.82 4.25
C LYS A 188 2.37 -15.83 3.61
N SER A 189 3.30 -16.31 2.76
CA SER A 189 4.09 -15.47 1.85
C SER A 189 3.24 -15.02 0.68
N CYS A 190 3.41 -13.77 0.25
CA CYS A 190 2.75 -13.19 -0.92
C CYS A 190 3.77 -13.05 -2.05
N ASP A 191 3.92 -14.13 -2.81
CA ASP A 191 4.76 -14.13 -3.99
C ASP A 191 3.99 -13.53 -5.15
N VAL A 192 4.51 -12.43 -5.71
CA VAL A 192 3.85 -11.65 -6.77
C VAL A 192 4.86 -11.36 -7.87
N GLU A 193 4.54 -11.72 -9.10
CA GLU A 193 5.35 -11.41 -10.28
C GLU A 193 5.27 -9.91 -10.65
N ALA A 194 6.24 -9.43 -11.39
CA ALA A 194 6.21 -8.08 -11.95
C ALA A 194 4.96 -7.88 -12.81
N GLY A 195 4.28 -6.74 -12.62
CA GLY A 195 2.97 -6.46 -13.22
C GLY A 195 1.77 -7.02 -12.44
N GLY A 196 2.00 -7.81 -11.39
CA GLY A 196 0.94 -8.26 -10.49
C GLY A 196 0.59 -7.22 -9.42
N VAL A 197 -0.60 -7.37 -8.82
CA VAL A 197 -1.13 -6.49 -7.76
C VAL A 197 -1.55 -7.33 -6.56
N LEU A 198 -1.04 -6.97 -5.38
CA LEU A 198 -1.55 -7.47 -4.10
C LEU A 198 -2.52 -6.42 -3.53
N LEU A 199 -3.79 -6.78 -3.40
CA LEU A 199 -4.79 -6.03 -2.65
C LEU A 199 -4.76 -6.49 -1.19
N MET A 200 -4.80 -5.55 -0.22
CA MET A 200 -4.82 -5.91 1.19
C MET A 200 -5.52 -4.86 2.05
N ARG A 201 -6.21 -5.33 3.10
CA ARG A 201 -6.80 -4.45 4.13
C ARG A 201 -5.72 -3.84 5.02
N PRO A 202 -5.78 -2.53 5.36
CA PRO A 202 -4.77 -1.89 6.22
C PRO A 202 -4.59 -2.56 7.60
N LEU A 203 -5.68 -3.08 8.17
CA LEU A 203 -5.67 -3.78 9.46
C LEU A 203 -5.17 -5.22 9.37
N LEU A 204 -4.83 -5.73 8.19
CA LEU A 204 -4.24 -7.05 8.05
C LEU A 204 -2.83 -7.06 8.63
N LEU A 205 -2.56 -7.99 9.55
CA LEU A 205 -1.25 -8.12 10.18
C LEU A 205 -0.23 -8.64 9.16
N HIS A 206 0.82 -7.87 8.93
CA HIS A 206 1.81 -8.16 7.91
C HIS A 206 3.23 -7.77 8.31
N ALA A 207 4.20 -8.38 7.64
CA ALA A 207 5.63 -8.16 7.84
C ALA A 207 6.40 -8.40 6.55
N SER A 208 7.66 -7.98 6.46
CA SER A 208 8.56 -8.42 5.40
C SER A 208 9.97 -8.63 5.91
N SER A 209 10.59 -9.73 5.50
CA SER A 209 12.00 -10.02 5.82
C SER A 209 12.92 -9.13 4.99
N ALA A 210 14.18 -9.02 5.41
CA ALA A 210 15.24 -8.62 4.51
C ALA A 210 15.34 -9.67 3.38
N GLY A 211 15.61 -9.25 2.16
CA GLY A 211 15.91 -10.15 1.06
C GLY A 211 17.29 -10.78 1.23
N SER A 212 17.46 -12.02 0.78
CA SER A 212 18.76 -12.71 0.73
C SER A 212 19.50 -12.45 -0.59
N GLU A 213 18.80 -12.00 -1.62
CA GLU A 213 19.35 -11.72 -2.94
C GLU A 213 19.51 -10.21 -3.18
N ALA A 214 20.61 -9.87 -3.86
CA ALA A 214 20.93 -8.49 -4.23
C ALA A 214 20.17 -8.09 -5.49
N SER A 215 18.92 -7.61 -5.33
CA SER A 215 18.11 -7.11 -6.44
C SER A 215 17.20 -5.97 -6.00
N HIS A 216 16.72 -5.18 -6.96
CA HIS A 216 15.63 -4.26 -6.70
C HIS A 216 14.34 -5.03 -6.43
N ARG A 217 13.57 -4.53 -5.48
CA ARG A 217 12.19 -4.95 -5.24
C ARG A 217 11.32 -3.71 -5.06
N ARG A 218 10.88 -3.18 -6.19
CA ARG A 218 10.07 -1.97 -6.27
C ARG A 218 8.59 -2.30 -6.21
N VAL A 219 7.91 -1.67 -5.28
CA VAL A 219 6.46 -1.80 -5.11
C VAL A 219 5.87 -0.40 -4.96
N ILE A 220 4.92 -0.05 -5.83
CA ILE A 220 4.08 1.13 -5.65
C ILE A 220 2.90 0.71 -4.76
N HIS A 221 2.82 1.31 -3.58
CA HIS A 221 1.75 1.09 -2.62
C HIS A 221 0.79 2.27 -2.66
N ILE A 222 -0.44 2.03 -3.08
CA ILE A 222 -1.49 3.04 -3.18
C ILE A 222 -2.60 2.67 -2.21
N ASP A 223 -2.94 3.60 -1.31
CA ASP A 223 -4.08 3.45 -0.42
C ASP A 223 -5.31 4.11 -1.02
N TYR A 224 -6.42 3.40 -0.96
CA TYR A 224 -7.74 3.86 -1.37
C TYR A 224 -8.71 3.88 -0.20
N ALA A 225 -9.60 4.86 -0.21
CA ALA A 225 -10.68 4.98 0.76
C ALA A 225 -12.03 5.09 0.04
N SER A 226 -13.07 4.51 0.62
CA SER A 226 -14.45 4.62 0.17
C SER A 226 -15.29 5.54 1.06
N CYS A 227 -14.67 6.16 2.07
CA CYS A 227 -15.35 7.01 3.04
C CYS A 227 -14.76 8.43 3.08
N GLU A 228 -15.57 9.37 3.47
CA GLU A 228 -15.13 10.68 3.91
C GLU A 228 -14.62 10.60 5.36
N LEU A 229 -13.92 11.62 5.80
CA LEU A 229 -13.43 11.73 7.17
C LEU A 229 -14.42 12.51 8.05
N ASP A 230 -14.36 12.31 9.35
CA ASP A 230 -15.24 12.99 10.29
C ASP A 230 -14.90 14.47 10.44
N GLY A 231 -15.92 15.28 10.70
CA GLY A 231 -15.80 16.71 10.91
C GLY A 231 -15.34 17.43 9.64
N GLU A 232 -14.41 18.36 9.81
CA GLU A 232 -13.81 19.14 8.70
C GLU A 232 -12.49 18.52 8.19
N LEU A 233 -12.15 17.29 8.62
CA LEU A 233 -10.96 16.61 8.13
C LEU A 233 -11.12 16.24 6.64
N CYS A 234 -10.09 16.52 5.88
CA CYS A 234 -10.02 16.13 4.47
C CYS A 234 -8.80 15.24 4.21
N TRP A 235 -8.92 14.30 3.30
CA TRP A 235 -7.80 13.53 2.80
C TRP A 235 -6.73 14.46 2.22
N ALA A 236 -5.44 14.11 2.41
CA ALA A 236 -4.34 14.83 1.76
C ALA A 236 -4.24 14.46 0.27
N THR A 237 -5.35 14.57 -0.45
CA THR A 237 -5.37 14.37 -1.89
C THR A 237 -4.80 15.59 -2.59
N VAL A 238 -4.24 15.39 -3.78
CA VAL A 238 -3.88 16.50 -4.66
C VAL A 238 -5.19 17.09 -5.15
N SER A 239 -5.48 18.32 -4.77
CA SER A 239 -6.53 19.10 -5.43
C SER A 239 -6.16 19.24 -6.90
N ASP A 240 -7.13 19.02 -7.78
CA ASP A 240 -6.98 19.27 -9.21
C ASP A 240 -6.59 20.74 -9.48
#